data_0e5f5599f30a996ae340b96f408bbd10
#
_entry.id   0e5f5599f30a996ae340b96f408bbd10
#
_cell.length_a   1.000
_cell.length_b   1.000
_cell.length_c   1.000
_cell.angle_alpha   90.00
_cell.angle_beta   90.00
_cell.angle_gamma   90.00
#
_symmetry.space_group_name_H-M   'P 1'
#
loop_
_entity.id
_entity.type
_entity.pdbx_description
1 polymer ?
#
loop_
_entity_poly.entity_id
_entity_poly.type
_entity_poly.pdbx_seq_one_letter_code
_entity_poly.pdbx_strand_id
1 'polypeptide(L)'
;MKTIFTTLFFSLFLNISLVFAIDWNQYHGRRSDNKTDERLTSTTWLEKSGSPKWKISTPLGFSSFSTEGSRAFTLIAEEDEDGLMREVCIALDTKSGKRLWSSWLCRMDYKSGGGNSGAPGNNGGDGPRSTPSVLNGKVWVYDSDMNLYCMNAASGKIIWDVKVLKEHNGQNIKWKNSSAPLIEGDLVIVYGGGPGQSLLAFQRDTGKLAWKTGDETATHATPIATTIHGVRQVIFFCTSGLVSVDPKSGRELWRQAFPFKVSTAASPWFAGDII
;
A
#
# COMPACT_ATOMS: atom_id res chain seq x y z
N MET A 1 76.21 -12.61 3.73
CA MET A 1 75.15 -11.65 3.37
C MET A 1 73.96 -12.42 2.83
N LYS A 2 72.88 -12.57 3.61
CA LYS A 2 71.63 -13.19 3.16
C LYS A 2 70.64 -12.09 2.90
N THR A 3 70.22 -11.94 1.63
CA THR A 3 69.23 -10.94 1.19
C THR A 3 67.85 -11.54 1.38
N ILE A 4 67.05 -10.93 2.25
CA ILE A 4 65.64 -11.30 2.48
C ILE A 4 64.78 -10.49 1.49
N PHE A 5 64.14 -11.15 0.56
CA PHE A 5 63.11 -10.56 -0.31
C PHE A 5 61.76 -10.60 0.44
N THR A 6 61.26 -9.43 0.83
CA THR A 6 59.94 -9.29 1.40
C THR A 6 58.95 -9.02 0.27
N THR A 7 58.12 -10.02 -0.03
CA THR A 7 57.04 -9.89 -1.03
C THR A 7 55.83 -9.22 -0.37
N LEU A 8 55.54 -7.98 -0.79
CA LEU A 8 54.36 -7.25 -0.35
C LEU A 8 53.13 -7.75 -1.14
N PHE A 9 52.23 -8.44 -0.50
CA PHE A 9 50.93 -8.80 -1.08
C PHE A 9 49.99 -7.57 -0.96
N PHE A 10 49.68 -6.93 -2.08
CA PHE A 10 48.66 -5.90 -2.15
C PHE A 10 47.28 -6.59 -2.39
N SER A 11 46.51 -6.77 -1.33
CA SER A 11 45.12 -7.24 -1.44
C SER A 11 44.24 -6.12 -1.96
N LEU A 12 43.87 -6.20 -3.23
CA LEU A 12 42.90 -5.31 -3.87
C LEU A 12 41.48 -5.71 -3.38
N PHE A 13 40.96 -5.04 -2.38
CA PHE A 13 39.58 -5.17 -2.01
C PHE A 13 38.68 -4.52 -3.06
N LEU A 14 38.14 -5.33 -3.96
CA LEU A 14 37.10 -4.90 -4.89
C LEU A 14 35.82 -4.62 -4.07
N ASN A 15 35.54 -3.36 -3.76
CA ASN A 15 34.26 -2.96 -3.20
C ASN A 15 33.20 -3.07 -4.30
N ILE A 16 32.58 -4.24 -4.41
CA ILE A 16 31.37 -4.41 -5.22
C ILE A 16 30.23 -3.80 -4.44
N SER A 17 29.95 -2.54 -4.70
CA SER A 17 28.71 -1.91 -4.24
C SER A 17 27.56 -2.57 -4.98
N LEU A 18 26.91 -3.53 -4.35
CA LEU A 18 25.64 -4.07 -4.82
C LEU A 18 24.60 -2.94 -4.74
N VAL A 19 24.30 -2.34 -5.85
CA VAL A 19 23.17 -1.42 -5.96
C VAL A 19 21.90 -2.27 -5.94
N PHE A 20 21.29 -2.39 -4.77
CA PHE A 20 19.95 -2.94 -4.66
C PHE A 20 18.96 -1.87 -5.11
N ALA A 21 17.97 -2.26 -5.93
CA ALA A 21 16.83 -1.42 -6.21
C ALA A 21 16.14 -1.05 -4.90
N ILE A 22 15.70 0.20 -4.79
CA ILE A 22 15.02 0.68 -3.59
C ILE A 22 13.59 0.13 -3.60
N ASP A 23 13.20 -0.49 -2.49
CA ASP A 23 11.84 -1.01 -2.33
C ASP A 23 10.79 0.10 -2.37
N TRP A 24 9.69 -0.16 -3.08
CA TRP A 24 8.50 0.67 -3.13
C TRP A 24 7.41 0.02 -2.29
N ASN A 25 7.51 0.13 -1.00
CA ASN A 25 6.84 -0.76 -0.06
C ASN A 25 5.40 -0.41 0.30
N GLN A 26 4.84 0.69 -0.20
CA GLN A 26 3.43 1.06 -0.01
C GLN A 26 2.97 2.06 -1.08
N TYR A 27 1.68 2.36 -1.10
CA TYR A 27 1.11 3.40 -1.97
C TYR A 27 1.81 4.74 -1.70
N HIS A 28 2.20 5.45 -2.75
CA HIS A 28 3.06 6.65 -2.72
C HIS A 28 4.52 6.43 -2.26
N GLY A 29 4.96 5.17 -2.12
CA GLY A 29 6.34 4.84 -1.79
C GLY A 29 6.67 4.97 -0.30
N ARG A 30 7.93 4.72 0.01
CA ARG A 30 8.43 4.59 1.39
C ARG A 30 8.16 5.81 2.28
N ARG A 31 8.17 7.00 1.70
CA ARG A 31 7.97 8.27 2.42
C ARG A 31 6.60 8.90 2.17
N SER A 32 5.71 8.20 1.48
CA SER A 32 4.41 8.72 1.04
C SER A 32 4.52 10.02 0.20
N ASP A 33 5.63 10.22 -0.51
CA ASP A 33 5.95 11.43 -1.26
C ASP A 33 6.10 11.23 -2.77
N ASN A 34 5.78 10.04 -3.28
CA ASN A 34 5.94 9.65 -4.68
C ASN A 34 7.36 9.82 -5.24
N LYS A 35 8.37 9.79 -4.39
CA LYS A 35 9.77 9.95 -4.78
C LYS A 35 10.57 8.68 -4.54
N THR A 36 11.52 8.43 -5.44
CA THR A 36 12.56 7.42 -5.26
C THR A 36 13.91 8.10 -5.19
N ASP A 37 14.83 7.52 -4.44
CA ASP A 37 16.24 7.95 -4.43
C ASP A 37 17.03 7.24 -5.53
N GLU A 38 16.40 6.38 -6.33
CA GLU A 38 17.04 5.78 -7.50
C GLU A 38 17.36 6.83 -8.54
N ARG A 39 18.57 6.73 -9.08
CA ARG A 39 19.03 7.60 -10.17
C ARG A 39 18.98 6.83 -11.48
N LEU A 40 18.40 7.44 -12.49
CA LEU A 40 18.55 6.94 -13.85
C LEU A 40 20.02 7.10 -14.26
N THR A 41 20.66 5.98 -14.57
CA THR A 41 22.05 5.98 -15.05
C THR A 41 22.18 6.43 -16.50
N SER A 42 21.10 6.37 -17.26
CA SER A 42 20.97 6.83 -18.65
C SER A 42 19.52 7.05 -19.01
N THR A 43 19.25 8.02 -19.87
CA THR A 43 17.93 8.21 -20.53
C THR A 43 17.88 7.61 -21.93
N THR A 44 18.99 7.12 -22.46
CA THR A 44 19.07 6.57 -23.83
C THR A 44 18.28 5.28 -24.02
N TRP A 45 17.88 4.61 -22.93
CA TRP A 45 16.98 3.45 -23.01
C TRP A 45 15.58 3.83 -23.53
N LEU A 46 15.13 5.08 -23.32
CA LEU A 46 13.87 5.60 -23.86
C LEU A 46 13.95 5.75 -25.38
N GLU A 47 15.11 6.17 -25.89
CA GLU A 47 15.33 6.39 -27.33
C GLU A 47 15.51 5.07 -28.11
N LYS A 48 16.03 4.04 -27.45
CA LYS A 48 16.32 2.74 -28.04
C LYS A 48 15.14 1.77 -27.97
N SER A 49 13.91 2.24 -27.68
CA SER A 49 12.68 1.43 -27.59
C SER A 49 12.94 0.06 -26.91
N GLY A 50 13.54 0.12 -25.73
CA GLY A 50 13.84 -1.09 -24.95
C GLY A 50 12.56 -1.88 -24.71
N SER A 51 12.51 -3.10 -25.22
CA SER A 51 11.42 -4.02 -24.90
C SER A 51 11.39 -4.24 -23.39
N PRO A 52 10.20 -4.31 -22.76
CA PRO A 52 10.11 -4.65 -21.35
C PRO A 52 10.79 -6.01 -21.11
N LYS A 53 11.47 -6.17 -19.98
CA LYS A 53 12.11 -7.43 -19.62
C LYS A 53 11.12 -8.60 -19.60
N TRP A 54 9.90 -8.29 -19.20
CA TRP A 54 8.76 -9.21 -19.19
C TRP A 54 7.45 -8.43 -19.26
N LYS A 55 6.41 -9.09 -19.70
CA LYS A 55 5.02 -8.59 -19.70
C LYS A 55 4.12 -9.77 -19.39
N ILE A 56 3.19 -9.57 -18.46
CA ILE A 56 2.16 -10.56 -18.14
C ILE A 56 0.78 -9.93 -18.32
N SER A 57 -0.20 -10.73 -18.71
CA SER A 57 -1.60 -10.36 -18.60
C SER A 57 -2.03 -10.50 -17.14
N THR A 58 -2.74 -9.51 -16.64
CA THR A 58 -3.44 -9.58 -15.37
C THR A 58 -4.93 -9.49 -15.62
N PRO A 59 -5.75 -10.18 -14.81
CA PRO A 59 -7.19 -9.92 -14.77
C PRO A 59 -7.49 -8.48 -14.33
N LEU A 60 -8.79 -8.16 -14.22
CA LEU A 60 -9.24 -6.83 -13.82
C LEU A 60 -8.66 -6.38 -12.48
N GLY A 61 -8.37 -5.09 -12.35
CA GLY A 61 -7.88 -4.45 -11.13
C GLY A 61 -7.30 -3.07 -11.40
N PHE A 62 -7.35 -2.22 -10.40
CA PHE A 62 -6.79 -0.86 -10.40
C PHE A 62 -5.70 -0.69 -9.33
N SER A 63 -5.37 -1.77 -8.65
CA SER A 63 -4.31 -1.78 -7.64
C SER A 63 -2.97 -1.42 -8.27
N SER A 64 -2.20 -0.61 -7.58
CA SER A 64 -0.80 -0.39 -7.91
C SER A 64 0.07 -1.52 -7.36
N PHE A 65 1.37 -1.44 -7.58
CA PHE A 65 2.33 -2.39 -7.05
C PHE A 65 3.05 -1.85 -5.83
N SER A 66 3.32 -2.74 -4.88
CA SER A 66 4.37 -2.53 -3.88
C SER A 66 5.46 -3.58 -4.06
N THR A 67 6.69 -3.24 -3.67
CA THR A 67 7.84 -4.14 -3.86
C THR A 67 8.69 -4.25 -2.60
N GLU A 68 9.19 -5.47 -2.37
CA GLU A 68 10.22 -5.74 -1.37
C GLU A 68 11.17 -6.82 -1.92
N GLY A 69 12.43 -6.45 -2.09
CA GLY A 69 13.46 -7.32 -2.64
C GLY A 69 13.12 -7.84 -4.05
N SER A 70 12.99 -9.13 -4.20
CA SER A 70 12.67 -9.77 -5.49
C SER A 70 11.18 -9.97 -5.75
N ARG A 71 10.29 -9.38 -4.94
CA ARG A 71 8.85 -9.59 -5.05
C ARG A 71 8.11 -8.28 -5.30
N ALA A 72 7.10 -8.35 -6.17
CA ALA A 72 6.11 -7.30 -6.38
C ALA A 72 4.73 -7.83 -6.02
N PHE A 73 3.93 -7.03 -5.33
CA PHE A 73 2.61 -7.39 -4.82
C PHE A 73 1.56 -6.46 -5.41
N THR A 74 0.42 -7.03 -5.79
CA THR A 74 -0.75 -6.27 -6.27
C THR A 74 -2.02 -7.06 -6.01
N LEU A 75 -3.16 -6.41 -6.21
CA LEU A 75 -4.48 -7.04 -6.13
C LEU A 75 -5.07 -7.15 -7.52
N ILE A 76 -5.71 -8.27 -7.79
CA ILE A 76 -6.43 -8.57 -9.04
C ILE A 76 -7.79 -9.18 -8.70
N ALA A 77 -8.66 -9.24 -9.70
CA ALA A 77 -9.90 -10.00 -9.62
C ALA A 77 -9.75 -11.32 -10.37
N GLU A 78 -10.03 -12.44 -9.74
CA GLU A 78 -10.05 -13.77 -10.38
C GLU A 78 -11.34 -14.52 -10.00
N GLU A 79 -11.80 -15.37 -10.91
CA GLU A 79 -12.90 -16.30 -10.69
C GLU A 79 -12.37 -17.51 -9.92
N ASP A 80 -13.06 -17.89 -8.83
CA ASP A 80 -12.74 -19.08 -8.07
C ASP A 80 -13.35 -20.34 -8.70
N GLU A 81 -13.10 -21.51 -8.09
CA GLU A 81 -13.58 -22.81 -8.58
C GLU A 81 -15.11 -22.91 -8.65
N ASP A 82 -15.82 -22.09 -7.89
CA ASP A 82 -17.28 -22.01 -7.87
C ASP A 82 -17.84 -20.98 -8.88
N GLY A 83 -17.00 -20.38 -9.70
CA GLY A 83 -17.39 -19.33 -10.66
C GLY A 83 -17.67 -17.99 -10.02
N LEU A 84 -17.15 -17.72 -8.81
CA LEU A 84 -17.34 -16.47 -8.10
C LEU A 84 -16.11 -15.56 -8.22
N MET A 85 -16.34 -14.33 -8.64
CA MET A 85 -15.29 -13.32 -8.67
C MET A 85 -14.83 -12.97 -7.26
N ARG A 86 -13.52 -13.00 -7.04
CA ARG A 86 -12.87 -12.64 -5.78
C ARG A 86 -11.75 -11.65 -5.99
N GLU A 87 -11.48 -10.88 -4.96
CA GLU A 87 -10.19 -10.19 -4.86
C GLU A 87 -9.11 -11.17 -4.47
N VAL A 88 -7.97 -11.05 -5.14
CA VAL A 88 -6.82 -11.94 -4.93
C VAL A 88 -5.56 -11.09 -4.81
N CYS A 89 -4.84 -11.26 -3.71
CA CYS A 89 -3.49 -10.73 -3.61
C CYS A 89 -2.51 -11.69 -4.28
N ILE A 90 -1.68 -11.18 -5.18
CA ILE A 90 -0.66 -11.96 -5.86
C ILE A 90 0.73 -11.42 -5.59
N ALA A 91 1.72 -12.31 -5.58
CA ALA A 91 3.11 -11.95 -5.63
C ALA A 91 3.73 -12.37 -6.96
N LEU A 92 4.52 -11.49 -7.54
CA LEU A 92 5.27 -11.71 -8.76
C LEU A 92 6.77 -11.64 -8.47
N ASP A 93 7.55 -12.45 -9.16
CA ASP A 93 9.00 -12.30 -9.20
C ASP A 93 9.38 -11.10 -10.06
N THR A 94 10.12 -10.15 -9.50
CA THR A 94 10.45 -8.88 -10.19
C THR A 94 11.38 -9.05 -11.40
N LYS A 95 12.11 -10.17 -11.49
CA LYS A 95 13.01 -10.44 -12.60
C LYS A 95 12.33 -11.08 -13.81
N SER A 96 11.34 -11.95 -13.55
CA SER A 96 10.70 -12.79 -14.58
C SER A 96 9.22 -12.48 -14.82
N GLY A 97 8.56 -11.76 -13.88
CA GLY A 97 7.11 -11.57 -13.88
C GLY A 97 6.32 -12.82 -13.49
N LYS A 98 7.00 -13.93 -13.15
CA LYS A 98 6.33 -15.18 -12.77
C LYS A 98 5.52 -14.96 -11.48
N ARG A 99 4.26 -15.41 -11.48
CA ARG A 99 3.43 -15.47 -10.26
C ARG A 99 4.03 -16.49 -9.30
N LEU A 100 4.33 -16.05 -8.08
CA LEU A 100 4.92 -16.87 -7.01
C LEU A 100 3.83 -17.52 -6.15
N TRP A 101 2.79 -16.77 -5.84
CA TRP A 101 1.63 -17.23 -5.07
C TRP A 101 0.40 -16.34 -5.31
N SER A 102 -0.76 -16.86 -4.92
CA SER A 102 -2.05 -16.16 -4.90
C SER A 102 -2.73 -16.38 -3.54
N SER A 103 -3.34 -15.36 -2.97
CA SER A 103 -4.13 -15.44 -1.74
C SER A 103 -5.52 -14.87 -2.00
N TRP A 104 -6.52 -15.71 -1.86
CA TRP A 104 -7.93 -15.38 -2.05
C TRP A 104 -8.44 -14.56 -0.87
N LEU A 105 -9.10 -13.45 -1.17
CA LEU A 105 -9.65 -12.49 -0.22
C LEU A 105 -11.19 -12.49 -0.28
N CYS A 106 -11.81 -11.32 -0.13
CA CYS A 106 -13.25 -11.22 -0.16
C CYS A 106 -13.85 -11.54 -1.53
N ARG A 107 -15.12 -11.91 -1.51
CA ARG A 107 -15.93 -12.00 -2.73
C ARG A 107 -16.15 -10.58 -3.27
N MET A 108 -15.99 -10.42 -4.57
CA MET A 108 -16.31 -9.18 -5.25
C MET A 108 -17.82 -9.10 -5.48
N ASP A 109 -18.49 -8.30 -4.69
CA ASP A 109 -19.91 -7.96 -4.89
C ASP A 109 -20.05 -6.44 -5.05
N TYR A 110 -20.16 -6.00 -6.28
CA TYR A 110 -20.31 -4.59 -6.64
C TYR A 110 -21.75 -4.19 -6.99
N LYS A 111 -22.74 -5.04 -6.73
CA LYS A 111 -24.16 -4.82 -7.09
C LYS A 111 -24.71 -3.50 -6.57
N SER A 112 -24.16 -2.98 -5.47
CA SER A 112 -24.58 -1.72 -4.86
C SER A 112 -23.73 -0.51 -5.25
N GLY A 113 -22.95 -0.55 -6.35
CA GLY A 113 -22.21 0.58 -6.89
C GLY A 113 -20.72 0.56 -6.64
N GLY A 114 -20.16 -0.60 -6.37
CA GLY A 114 -18.70 -0.78 -6.36
C GLY A 114 -18.14 -0.99 -7.72
N GLY A 115 -17.65 -1.25 -8.49
CA GLY A 115 -17.22 -1.70 -9.77
C GLY A 115 -17.24 -0.63 -10.83
N ASN A 116 -17.91 -0.94 -11.87
CA ASN A 116 -18.04 -0.11 -13.08
C ASN A 116 -18.68 1.27 -12.86
N SER A 117 -18.65 1.82 -11.67
CA SER A 117 -19.25 3.11 -11.29
C SER A 117 -20.64 3.40 -11.86
N GLY A 118 -21.29 2.42 -12.49
CA GLY A 118 -22.65 2.49 -13.03
C GLY A 118 -22.85 3.52 -14.15
N ALA A 119 -21.81 4.08 -14.71
CA ALA A 119 -21.95 5.04 -15.78
C ALA A 119 -22.16 4.32 -17.12
N PRO A 120 -23.21 4.66 -17.90
CA PRO A 120 -23.38 4.10 -19.24
C PRO A 120 -22.14 4.31 -20.10
N GLY A 121 -21.65 3.25 -20.72
CA GLY A 121 -20.45 3.30 -21.56
C GLY A 121 -19.12 3.31 -20.81
N ASN A 122 -19.12 3.25 -19.50
CA ASN A 122 -17.90 3.06 -18.72
C ASN A 122 -17.46 1.59 -18.79
N ASN A 123 -16.49 1.30 -19.63
CA ASN A 123 -15.89 0.00 -19.80
C ASN A 123 -14.67 -0.21 -18.87
N GLY A 124 -14.52 0.62 -17.85
CA GLY A 124 -13.36 0.61 -16.96
C GLY A 124 -13.20 -0.66 -16.12
N GLY A 125 -14.19 -1.52 -16.16
CA GLY A 125 -14.14 -2.82 -15.48
C GLY A 125 -14.25 -2.71 -13.95
N ASP A 126 -14.44 -3.85 -13.36
CA ASP A 126 -14.47 -4.04 -11.91
C ASP A 126 -13.12 -4.55 -11.43
N GLY A 127 -12.84 -4.41 -10.17
CA GLY A 127 -11.64 -4.95 -9.59
C GLY A 127 -11.13 -4.18 -8.38
N PRO A 128 -10.22 -4.78 -7.62
CA PRO A 128 -9.62 -4.18 -6.44
C PRO A 128 -8.88 -2.89 -6.77
N ARG A 129 -8.96 -1.92 -5.87
CA ARG A 129 -8.38 -0.58 -6.05
C ARG A 129 -7.32 -0.25 -5.01
N SER A 130 -7.39 -0.90 -3.85
CA SER A 130 -6.39 -0.75 -2.80
C SER A 130 -5.04 -1.30 -3.25
N THR A 131 -3.95 -0.73 -2.75
CA THR A 131 -2.58 -1.20 -3.01
C THR A 131 -2.04 -1.89 -1.77
N PRO A 132 -1.45 -3.09 -1.88
CA PRO A 132 -0.79 -3.74 -0.75
C PRO A 132 0.34 -2.88 -0.19
N SER A 133 0.60 -3.01 1.12
CA SER A 133 1.81 -2.49 1.75
C SER A 133 2.68 -3.65 2.21
N VAL A 134 4.00 -3.55 2.04
CA VAL A 134 4.94 -4.63 2.37
C VAL A 134 6.09 -4.10 3.21
N LEU A 135 6.46 -4.82 4.27
CA LEU A 135 7.61 -4.48 5.10
C LEU A 135 8.09 -5.71 5.88
N ASN A 136 9.40 -5.94 5.87
CA ASN A 136 10.06 -6.99 6.65
C ASN A 136 9.42 -8.38 6.46
N GLY A 137 9.15 -8.76 5.20
CA GLY A 137 8.62 -10.07 4.87
C GLY A 137 7.13 -10.28 5.17
N LYS A 138 6.39 -9.22 5.45
CA LYS A 138 4.93 -9.24 5.64
C LYS A 138 4.25 -8.30 4.66
N VAL A 139 3.06 -8.70 4.22
CA VAL A 139 2.21 -7.90 3.31
C VAL A 139 0.91 -7.60 4.03
N TRP A 140 0.49 -6.33 4.00
CA TRP A 140 -0.80 -5.90 4.49
C TRP A 140 -1.68 -5.50 3.32
N VAL A 141 -2.91 -5.97 3.34
CA VAL A 141 -3.94 -5.69 2.34
C VAL A 141 -5.18 -5.19 3.03
N TYR A 142 -5.79 -4.16 2.49
CA TYR A 142 -7.09 -3.66 2.91
C TYR A 142 -8.03 -3.78 1.73
N ASP A 143 -8.87 -4.83 1.71
CA ASP A 143 -9.68 -5.19 0.56
C ASP A 143 -10.90 -4.26 0.37
N SER A 144 -11.68 -4.50 -0.68
CA SER A 144 -12.85 -3.68 -1.00
C SER A 144 -13.95 -3.74 0.05
N ASP A 145 -14.03 -4.80 0.84
CA ASP A 145 -14.97 -4.97 1.94
C ASP A 145 -14.41 -4.53 3.30
N MET A 146 -13.31 -3.76 3.28
CA MET A 146 -12.63 -3.26 4.47
C MET A 146 -12.22 -4.38 5.44
N ASN A 147 -11.77 -5.51 4.92
CA ASN A 147 -11.04 -6.49 5.69
C ASN A 147 -9.55 -6.19 5.59
N LEU A 148 -8.91 -6.06 6.73
CA LEU A 148 -7.47 -5.84 6.83
C LEU A 148 -6.79 -7.17 7.09
N TYR A 149 -5.87 -7.56 6.21
CA TYR A 149 -5.09 -8.78 6.32
C TYR A 149 -3.62 -8.48 6.51
N CYS A 150 -2.94 -9.32 7.28
CA CYS A 150 -1.49 -9.45 7.27
C CYS A 150 -1.12 -10.83 6.75
N MET A 151 -0.22 -10.89 5.79
CA MET A 151 0.20 -12.12 5.13
C MET A 151 1.72 -12.26 5.16
N ASN A 152 2.20 -13.48 5.09
CA ASN A 152 3.61 -13.77 4.88
C ASN A 152 3.99 -13.46 3.41
N ALA A 153 4.95 -12.58 3.19
CA ALA A 153 5.35 -12.12 1.85
C ALA A 153 5.96 -13.23 0.97
N ALA A 154 6.51 -14.28 1.58
CA ALA A 154 7.10 -15.39 0.81
C ALA A 154 6.07 -16.42 0.35
N SER A 155 4.96 -16.60 1.07
CA SER A 155 4.00 -17.68 0.82
C SER A 155 2.56 -17.23 0.58
N GLY A 156 2.21 -15.97 0.86
CA GLY A 156 0.83 -15.47 0.81
C GLY A 156 -0.06 -15.96 1.95
N LYS A 157 0.46 -16.78 2.89
CA LYS A 157 -0.34 -17.30 3.99
C LYS A 157 -0.78 -16.17 4.92
N ILE A 158 -2.09 -16.10 5.21
CA ILE A 158 -2.66 -15.13 6.17
C ILE A 158 -2.12 -15.45 7.57
N ILE A 159 -1.61 -14.44 8.24
CA ILE A 159 -1.09 -14.48 9.61
C ILE A 159 -2.19 -14.05 10.58
N TRP A 160 -2.87 -12.94 10.26
CA TRP A 160 -4.02 -12.43 10.97
C TRP A 160 -4.92 -11.61 10.04
N ASP A 161 -6.17 -11.41 10.41
CA ASP A 161 -7.12 -10.53 9.75
C ASP A 161 -8.02 -9.80 10.76
N VAL A 162 -8.56 -8.65 10.33
CA VAL A 162 -9.55 -7.83 11.05
C VAL A 162 -10.65 -7.42 10.09
N LYS A 163 -11.89 -7.65 10.45
CA LYS A 163 -13.07 -7.29 9.65
C LYS A 163 -13.62 -5.96 10.15
N VAL A 164 -13.10 -4.85 9.63
CA VAL A 164 -13.39 -3.49 10.13
C VAL A 164 -14.88 -3.17 10.11
N LEU A 165 -15.61 -3.54 9.07
CA LEU A 165 -17.06 -3.31 9.02
C LEU A 165 -17.80 -3.99 10.17
N LYS A 166 -17.43 -5.22 10.49
CA LYS A 166 -18.09 -6.02 11.52
C LYS A 166 -17.61 -5.67 12.94
N GLU A 167 -16.29 -5.56 13.10
CA GLU A 167 -15.67 -5.47 14.43
C GLU A 167 -15.58 -4.04 14.95
N HIS A 168 -15.68 -3.06 14.04
CA HIS A 168 -15.58 -1.64 14.37
C HIS A 168 -16.77 -0.83 13.89
N ASN A 169 -17.96 -1.44 13.72
CA ASN A 169 -19.18 -0.78 13.25
C ASN A 169 -18.97 0.07 11.99
N GLY A 170 -18.12 -0.41 11.09
CA GLY A 170 -17.70 0.32 9.92
C GLY A 170 -18.81 0.53 8.91
N GLN A 171 -18.62 1.53 8.06
CA GLN A 171 -19.45 1.80 6.91
C GLN A 171 -18.60 1.89 5.67
N ASN A 172 -18.88 1.03 4.70
CA ASN A 172 -18.16 1.06 3.44
C ASN A 172 -18.61 2.25 2.58
N ILE A 173 -17.70 2.72 1.77
CA ILE A 173 -17.99 3.72 0.75
C ILE A 173 -18.83 3.08 -0.36
N LYS A 174 -19.75 3.83 -0.97
CA LYS A 174 -20.67 3.33 -2.01
C LYS A 174 -19.97 2.54 -3.12
N TRP A 175 -18.79 2.96 -3.52
CA TRP A 175 -17.98 2.34 -4.58
C TRP A 175 -16.90 1.38 -4.04
N LYS A 176 -17.06 0.90 -2.81
CA LYS A 176 -16.13 0.04 -2.09
C LYS A 176 -14.80 0.74 -1.75
N ASN A 177 -14.05 0.16 -0.82
CA ASN A 177 -12.77 0.72 -0.40
C ASN A 177 -11.72 0.72 -1.53
N SER A 178 -10.94 1.80 -1.61
CA SER A 178 -9.73 1.89 -2.43
C SER A 178 -8.52 2.40 -1.65
N SER A 179 -8.72 2.81 -0.39
CA SER A 179 -7.64 3.26 0.46
C SER A 179 -6.68 2.12 0.76
N ALA A 180 -5.39 2.38 0.66
CA ALA A 180 -4.35 1.44 1.02
C ALA A 180 -4.04 1.47 2.54
N PRO A 181 -3.61 0.36 3.14
CA PRO A 181 -3.14 0.36 4.52
C PRO A 181 -1.81 1.12 4.62
N LEU A 182 -1.71 2.04 5.57
CA LEU A 182 -0.49 2.80 5.84
C LEU A 182 0.33 2.12 6.94
N ILE A 183 1.60 1.83 6.65
CA ILE A 183 2.54 1.33 7.66
C ILE A 183 3.27 2.51 8.28
N GLU A 184 3.14 2.67 9.59
CA GLU A 184 3.83 3.70 10.35
C GLU A 184 4.37 3.15 11.67
N GLY A 185 5.69 3.04 11.77
CA GLY A 185 6.35 2.40 12.90
C GLY A 185 5.89 0.95 13.08
N ASP A 186 5.38 0.60 14.25
CA ASP A 186 4.86 -0.73 14.57
C ASP A 186 3.35 -0.86 14.32
N LEU A 187 2.77 0.09 13.60
CA LEU A 187 1.33 0.15 13.35
C LEU A 187 1.01 0.00 11.87
N VAL A 188 -0.16 -0.58 11.61
CA VAL A 188 -0.88 -0.46 10.35
C VAL A 188 -2.13 0.37 10.60
N ILE A 189 -2.29 1.43 9.80
CA ILE A 189 -3.31 2.45 9.99
C ILE A 189 -4.27 2.44 8.81
N VAL A 190 -5.56 2.41 9.10
CA VAL A 190 -6.66 2.44 8.14
C VAL A 190 -7.80 3.29 8.68
N TYR A 191 -8.78 3.58 7.84
CA TYR A 191 -10.03 4.18 8.27
C TYR A 191 -11.25 3.47 7.67
N GLY A 192 -12.45 3.76 8.17
CA GLY A 192 -13.68 3.09 7.76
C GLY A 192 -14.44 2.47 8.90
N GLY A 193 -14.01 2.67 10.15
CA GLY A 193 -14.79 2.34 11.33
C GLY A 193 -15.98 3.27 11.52
N GLY A 194 -16.85 2.94 12.47
CA GLY A 194 -18.02 3.73 12.81
C GLY A 194 -17.72 4.90 13.76
N PRO A 195 -18.76 5.54 14.32
CA PRO A 195 -18.60 6.66 15.26
C PRO A 195 -17.68 6.32 16.44
N GLY A 196 -16.82 7.27 16.82
CA GLY A 196 -15.82 7.13 17.88
C GLY A 196 -14.63 6.22 17.52
N GLN A 197 -14.62 5.65 16.33
CA GLN A 197 -13.61 4.71 15.87
C GLN A 197 -13.43 4.71 14.34
N SER A 198 -13.67 5.84 13.69
CA SER A 198 -13.55 5.96 12.23
C SER A 198 -12.11 5.85 11.75
N LEU A 199 -11.14 6.26 12.56
CA LEU A 199 -9.71 6.13 12.33
C LEU A 199 -9.16 5.06 13.26
N LEU A 200 -8.41 4.10 12.69
CA LEU A 200 -8.01 2.88 13.38
C LEU A 200 -6.51 2.62 13.15
N ALA A 201 -5.84 2.19 14.21
CA ALA A 201 -4.51 1.61 14.11
C ALA A 201 -4.44 0.27 14.83
N PHE A 202 -3.77 -0.65 14.19
CA PHE A 202 -3.53 -2.00 14.70
C PHE A 202 -2.04 -2.26 14.83
N GLN A 203 -1.65 -3.04 15.80
CA GLN A 203 -0.29 -3.57 15.88
C GLN A 203 -0.01 -4.42 14.65
N ARG A 204 0.92 -3.99 13.82
CA ARG A 204 1.17 -4.58 12.50
C ARG A 204 1.52 -6.08 12.55
N ASP A 205 2.08 -6.55 13.64
CA ASP A 205 2.52 -7.93 13.78
C ASP A 205 1.44 -8.86 14.30
N THR A 206 0.43 -8.34 15.01
CA THR A 206 -0.58 -9.16 15.71
C THR A 206 -2.02 -8.85 15.34
N GLY A 207 -2.29 -7.73 14.65
CA GLY A 207 -3.65 -7.27 14.36
C GLY A 207 -4.41 -6.74 15.58
N LYS A 208 -3.78 -6.66 16.76
CA LYS A 208 -4.42 -6.10 17.95
C LYS A 208 -4.65 -4.60 17.77
N LEU A 209 -5.85 -4.13 18.15
CA LEU A 209 -6.16 -2.71 18.15
C LEU A 209 -5.18 -1.96 19.07
N ALA A 210 -4.51 -0.96 18.52
CA ALA A 210 -3.61 -0.07 19.27
C ALA A 210 -4.35 1.18 19.75
N TRP A 211 -5.06 1.82 18.83
CA TRP A 211 -5.93 2.96 19.13
C TRP A 211 -7.05 3.09 18.12
N LYS A 212 -8.10 3.80 18.51
CA LYS A 212 -9.24 4.18 17.68
C LYS A 212 -9.70 5.58 18.05
N THR A 213 -10.17 6.35 17.08
CA THR A 213 -10.63 7.74 17.30
C THR A 213 -11.51 8.24 16.14
N GLY A 214 -12.15 9.37 16.35
CA GLY A 214 -12.84 10.16 15.34
C GLY A 214 -14.22 9.64 14.92
N ASP A 215 -14.94 10.57 14.28
CA ASP A 215 -16.30 10.35 13.75
C ASP A 215 -16.35 10.67 12.25
N GLU A 216 -15.25 10.41 11.56
CA GLU A 216 -15.06 10.81 10.17
C GLU A 216 -15.73 9.84 9.20
N THR A 217 -16.25 10.35 8.10
CA THR A 217 -16.67 9.52 6.98
C THR A 217 -15.46 9.25 6.08
N ALA A 218 -15.19 7.98 5.86
CA ALA A 218 -14.10 7.52 4.99
C ALA A 218 -14.28 7.99 3.55
N THR A 219 -13.16 8.19 2.86
CA THR A 219 -13.07 8.46 1.43
C THR A 219 -12.24 7.39 0.74
N HIS A 220 -12.00 7.50 -0.55
CA HIS A 220 -11.07 6.61 -1.28
C HIS A 220 -9.59 7.02 -1.13
N ALA A 221 -9.31 8.15 -0.50
CA ALA A 221 -7.95 8.64 -0.30
C ALA A 221 -7.17 7.72 0.65
N THR A 222 -5.92 7.48 0.34
CA THR A 222 -5.00 6.78 1.26
C THR A 222 -4.42 7.80 2.24
N PRO A 223 -4.39 7.52 3.56
CA PRO A 223 -3.73 8.39 4.53
C PRO A 223 -2.21 8.41 4.29
N ILE A 224 -1.58 9.49 4.68
CA ILE A 224 -0.13 9.63 4.60
C ILE A 224 0.48 9.90 5.98
N ALA A 225 1.74 9.52 6.14
CA ALA A 225 2.53 9.86 7.33
C ALA A 225 3.65 10.82 6.96
N THR A 226 3.72 11.96 7.65
CA THR A 226 4.74 12.97 7.40
C THR A 226 5.18 13.66 8.70
N THR A 227 6.25 14.46 8.62
CA THR A 227 6.72 15.29 9.73
C THR A 227 6.63 16.73 9.32
N ILE A 228 5.84 17.52 10.04
CA ILE A 228 5.65 18.95 9.79
C ILE A 228 6.04 19.70 11.06
N HIS A 229 6.91 20.70 10.94
CA HIS A 229 7.48 21.45 12.07
C HIS A 229 8.03 20.54 13.18
N GLY A 230 8.68 19.43 12.78
CA GLY A 230 9.25 18.46 13.73
C GLY A 230 8.24 17.51 14.37
N VAL A 231 6.96 17.61 14.08
CA VAL A 231 5.89 16.76 14.63
C VAL A 231 5.53 15.66 13.63
N ARG A 232 5.76 14.39 14.02
CA ARG A 232 5.32 13.23 13.23
C ARG A 232 3.82 13.07 13.33
N GLN A 233 3.14 12.90 12.19
CA GLN A 233 1.68 12.88 12.11
C GLN A 233 1.18 12.02 10.95
N VAL A 234 -0.04 11.50 11.09
CA VAL A 234 -0.79 10.84 10.02
C VAL A 234 -1.94 11.74 9.62
N ILE A 235 -2.08 11.95 8.31
CA ILE A 235 -3.08 12.86 7.76
C ILE A 235 -4.06 12.07 6.92
N PHE A 236 -5.33 12.20 7.25
CA PHE A 236 -6.46 11.62 6.55
C PHE A 236 -7.20 12.70 5.78
N PHE A 237 -7.66 12.38 4.57
CA PHE A 237 -8.57 13.23 3.83
C PHE A 237 -10.00 12.65 3.89
N CYS A 238 -10.74 13.09 4.87
CA CYS A 238 -12.12 12.68 5.15
C CYS A 238 -13.11 13.61 4.43
N THR A 239 -14.39 13.28 4.43
CA THR A 239 -15.41 14.16 3.82
C THR A 239 -15.57 15.50 4.55
N SER A 240 -15.15 15.60 5.80
CA SER A 240 -15.08 16.82 6.60
C SER A 240 -13.89 17.73 6.22
N GLY A 241 -12.87 17.18 5.56
CA GLY A 241 -11.61 17.84 5.24
C GLY A 241 -10.40 17.04 5.68
N LEU A 242 -9.31 17.72 5.99
CA LEU A 242 -8.10 17.08 6.49
C LEU A 242 -8.16 16.93 8.01
N VAL A 243 -7.78 15.73 8.48
CA VAL A 243 -7.65 15.42 9.91
C VAL A 243 -6.27 14.84 10.14
N SER A 244 -5.52 15.46 11.04
CA SER A 244 -4.19 15.02 11.44
C SER A 244 -4.21 14.43 12.84
N VAL A 245 -3.57 13.27 13.00
CA VAL A 245 -3.46 12.61 14.30
C VAL A 245 -2.01 12.23 14.63
N ASP A 246 -1.74 12.16 15.92
CA ASP A 246 -0.51 11.56 16.43
C ASP A 246 -0.52 10.06 16.11
N PRO A 247 0.49 9.53 15.41
CA PRO A 247 0.49 8.14 14.97
C PRO A 247 0.51 7.12 16.10
N LYS A 248 1.03 7.46 17.28
CA LYS A 248 1.15 6.53 18.41
C LYS A 248 -0.12 6.42 19.24
N SER A 249 -0.88 7.51 19.35
CA SER A 249 -2.02 7.60 20.24
C SER A 249 -3.37 7.80 19.55
N GLY A 250 -3.37 8.18 18.25
CA GLY A 250 -4.58 8.59 17.54
C GLY A 250 -5.15 9.93 18.00
N ARG A 251 -4.46 10.66 18.89
CA ARG A 251 -4.90 11.99 19.35
C ARG A 251 -4.86 12.98 18.19
N GLU A 252 -5.99 13.66 17.96
CA GLU A 252 -6.05 14.72 16.95
C GLU A 252 -5.03 15.83 17.26
N LEU A 253 -4.25 16.20 16.26
CA LEU A 253 -3.27 17.28 16.34
C LEU A 253 -3.85 18.57 15.78
N TRP A 254 -4.49 18.48 14.63
CA TRP A 254 -5.17 19.59 13.98
C TRP A 254 -6.18 19.06 12.96
N ARG A 255 -7.06 19.95 12.57
CA ARG A 255 -8.08 19.73 11.56
C ARG A 255 -8.18 20.94 10.66
N GLN A 256 -8.34 20.71 9.36
CA GLN A 256 -8.66 21.75 8.38
C GLN A 256 -9.99 21.39 7.70
N ALA A 257 -11.01 22.17 7.96
CA ALA A 257 -12.31 21.97 7.34
C ALA A 257 -12.25 22.24 5.83
N PHE A 258 -12.68 21.28 5.06
CA PHE A 258 -12.86 21.36 3.63
C PHE A 258 -13.99 20.39 3.23
N PRO A 259 -15.23 20.66 3.67
CA PRO A 259 -16.32 19.69 3.53
C PRO A 259 -16.74 19.53 2.09
N PHE A 260 -17.01 18.28 1.70
CA PHE A 260 -17.56 17.93 0.41
C PHE A 260 -18.50 16.72 0.52
N LYS A 261 -19.38 16.55 -0.49
CA LYS A 261 -20.45 15.52 -0.43
C LYS A 261 -20.09 14.21 -1.10
N VAL A 262 -19.09 14.23 -1.97
CA VAL A 262 -18.68 13.06 -2.76
C VAL A 262 -17.30 12.62 -2.28
N SER A 263 -17.02 11.34 -2.29
CA SER A 263 -15.69 10.81 -1.94
C SER A 263 -14.59 11.36 -2.86
N THR A 264 -13.40 11.51 -2.32
CA THR A 264 -12.16 11.79 -3.08
C THR A 264 -11.24 10.59 -3.05
N ALA A 265 -10.46 10.40 -4.13
CA ALA A 265 -9.34 9.44 -4.19
C ALA A 265 -7.98 10.15 -4.15
N ALA A 266 -7.97 11.48 -4.12
CA ALA A 266 -6.74 12.26 -3.99
C ALA A 266 -6.20 12.13 -2.57
N SER A 267 -5.08 11.41 -2.42
CA SER A 267 -4.38 11.35 -1.14
C SER A 267 -3.75 12.71 -0.83
N PRO A 268 -3.64 13.10 0.44
CA PRO A 268 -2.87 14.27 0.81
C PRO A 268 -1.44 14.15 0.28
N TRP A 269 -0.87 15.27 -0.10
CA TRP A 269 0.54 15.35 -0.48
C TRP A 269 1.19 16.53 0.21
N PHE A 270 2.47 16.44 0.51
CA PHE A 270 3.18 17.49 1.23
C PHE A 270 4.48 17.90 0.53
N ALA A 271 4.81 19.17 0.66
CA ALA A 271 6.07 19.75 0.22
C ALA A 271 6.60 20.70 1.30
N GLY A 272 7.65 20.28 1.99
CA GLY A 272 8.10 20.97 3.19
C GLY A 272 7.00 20.94 4.27
N ASP A 273 6.55 22.12 4.70
CA ASP A 273 5.51 22.27 5.73
C ASP A 273 4.11 22.59 5.14
N ILE A 274 3.92 22.40 3.84
CA ILE A 274 2.65 22.65 3.13
C ILE A 274 2.01 21.30 2.75
N ILE A 275 0.69 21.24 2.94
CA ILE A 275 -0.16 20.12 2.53
C ILE A 275 -1.14 20.62 1.49
#